data_4d298d13c9952d0bc816e5c787775442
#
_entry.id   4d298d13c9952d0bc816e5c787775442
#
_cell.length_a   1.000
_cell.length_b   1.000
_cell.length_c   1.000
_cell.angle_alpha   90.00
_cell.angle_beta   90.00
_cell.angle_gamma   90.00
#
_symmetry.space_group_name_H-M   'P 1'
#
loop_
_entity.id
_entity.type
_entity.pdbx_description
1 polymer ?
#
loop_
_entity_poly.entity_id
_entity_poly.type
_entity_poly.pdbx_seq_one_letter_code
_entity_poly.pdbx_strand_id
1 'polypeptide(L)'
;MIELMKQLCALPGPSGCEDAVREFVLEKVKPFADEMKTDAIGNIMVFRKGKKALERPVVLCAHMDEVGVIIKKITDDGMLKFGFVGGVDPRVVIGRPVRFGDVQGVIGIKAVHLTTAAERRTMPKTKDLYIDIGAASKAAAEDKVSLGDYGVFDSAVVEFGDGLIKAKAIDDRVGCAALLKLIEDDPPIDTWFCFTVQEEVGLRGAASMAYALDPGFAMVLEGTTAADLAEVEGGKAVCRVRGGVVLPFMDGATIYDAELFELLRNACDKRGIRWQTKTRVAGGTDAGRIHKSRAGVRVCAAAAPVRYIHSPSSVAAAADCEAVLSAARAFLEELGGDDE
;
A
#
# COMPACT_ATOMS: atom_id res chain seq x y z
N MET A 1 13.52 -6.09 -8.17
CA MET A 1 12.26 -5.63 -7.58
C MET A 1 12.12 -4.10 -7.61
N ILE A 2 13.12 -3.32 -7.26
CA ILE A 2 13.04 -1.85 -7.10
C ILE A 2 12.53 -1.12 -8.35
N GLU A 3 12.99 -1.50 -9.55
CA GLU A 3 12.53 -0.87 -10.80
C GLU A 3 11.03 -1.13 -11.06
N LEU A 4 10.50 -2.31 -10.70
CA LEU A 4 9.07 -2.59 -10.76
C LEU A 4 8.29 -1.72 -9.76
N MET A 5 8.78 -1.59 -8.53
CA MET A 5 8.19 -0.73 -7.52
C MET A 5 8.12 0.73 -8.00
N LYS A 6 9.19 1.25 -8.59
CA LYS A 6 9.22 2.61 -9.15
C LYS A 6 8.18 2.80 -10.26
N GLN A 7 8.06 1.83 -11.17
CA GLN A 7 7.05 1.86 -12.22
C GLN A 7 5.64 1.86 -11.62
N LEU A 8 5.36 0.98 -10.66
CA LEU A 8 4.08 0.91 -9.96
C LEU A 8 3.76 2.22 -9.20
N CYS A 9 4.75 2.81 -8.50
CA CYS A 9 4.57 4.08 -7.80
C CYS A 9 4.26 5.27 -8.73
N ALA A 10 4.64 5.21 -10.01
CA ALA A 10 4.35 6.24 -10.99
C ALA A 10 2.89 6.16 -11.53
N LEU A 11 2.25 4.98 -11.44
CA LEU A 11 0.88 4.78 -11.89
C LEU A 11 -0.13 5.41 -10.93
N PRO A 12 -1.24 5.99 -11.46
CA PRO A 12 -2.37 6.38 -10.64
C PRO A 12 -3.18 5.13 -10.23
N GLY A 13 -3.70 5.14 -9.01
CA GLY A 13 -4.53 4.04 -8.52
C GLY A 13 -5.14 4.33 -7.16
N PRO A 14 -5.90 5.43 -6.97
CA PRO A 14 -6.58 5.65 -5.70
C PRO A 14 -7.68 4.61 -5.50
N SER A 15 -7.99 4.29 -4.23
CA SER A 15 -8.99 3.27 -3.89
C SER A 15 -10.30 3.47 -4.66
N GLY A 16 -10.72 2.44 -5.40
CA GLY A 16 -11.89 2.45 -6.27
C GLY A 16 -11.62 2.94 -7.70
N CYS A 17 -10.35 3.25 -8.04
CA CYS A 17 -9.91 3.61 -9.38
C CYS A 17 -8.49 3.05 -9.64
N GLU A 18 -8.32 1.74 -9.46
CA GLU A 18 -7.03 1.03 -9.54
C GLU A 18 -6.71 0.51 -10.94
N ASP A 19 -7.49 0.88 -11.97
CA ASP A 19 -7.44 0.28 -13.31
C ASP A 19 -6.03 0.30 -13.93
N ALA A 20 -5.32 1.41 -13.85
CA ALA A 20 -3.99 1.53 -14.43
C ALA A 20 -2.97 0.56 -13.78
N VAL A 21 -3.09 0.35 -12.47
CA VAL A 21 -2.24 -0.61 -11.75
C VAL A 21 -2.65 -2.03 -12.07
N ARG A 22 -3.96 -2.29 -12.12
CA ARG A 22 -4.51 -3.60 -12.45
C ARG A 22 -4.07 -4.05 -13.85
N GLU A 23 -4.18 -3.18 -14.84
CA GLU A 23 -3.72 -3.47 -16.21
C GLU A 23 -2.22 -3.79 -16.26
N PHE A 24 -1.40 -2.99 -15.58
CA PHE A 24 0.03 -3.25 -15.48
C PHE A 24 0.33 -4.60 -14.82
N VAL A 25 -0.34 -4.92 -13.71
CA VAL A 25 -0.17 -6.21 -13.03
C VAL A 25 -0.59 -7.37 -13.92
N LEU A 26 -1.78 -7.28 -14.55
CA LEU A 26 -2.28 -8.33 -15.46
C LEU A 26 -1.30 -8.60 -16.62
N GLU A 27 -0.73 -7.57 -17.22
CA GLU A 27 0.28 -7.70 -18.28
C GLU A 27 1.52 -8.47 -17.77
N LYS A 28 2.00 -8.10 -16.56
CA LYS A 28 3.22 -8.70 -15.99
C LYS A 28 3.03 -10.17 -15.55
N VAL A 29 1.87 -10.53 -14.99
CA VAL A 29 1.65 -11.88 -14.47
C VAL A 29 1.24 -12.90 -15.55
N LYS A 30 0.66 -12.43 -16.65
CA LYS A 30 0.12 -13.28 -17.73
C LYS A 30 1.09 -14.36 -18.26
N PRO A 31 2.40 -14.11 -18.43
CA PRO A 31 3.33 -15.13 -18.91
C PRO A 31 3.60 -16.28 -17.94
N PHE A 32 3.31 -16.09 -16.65
CA PHE A 32 3.68 -17.01 -15.57
C PHE A 32 2.48 -17.70 -14.94
N ALA A 33 1.29 -17.13 -15.04
CA ALA A 33 0.09 -17.61 -14.35
C ALA A 33 -0.38 -18.98 -14.88
N ASP A 34 -0.55 -19.95 -13.97
CA ASP A 34 -1.22 -21.22 -14.30
C ASP A 34 -2.73 -21.03 -14.33
N GLU A 35 -3.27 -20.20 -13.43
CA GLU A 35 -4.66 -19.74 -13.42
C GLU A 35 -4.71 -18.28 -12.98
N MET A 36 -5.65 -17.52 -13.54
CA MET A 36 -5.83 -16.09 -13.18
C MET A 36 -7.32 -15.76 -13.12
N LYS A 37 -7.71 -15.04 -12.06
CA LYS A 37 -9.09 -14.57 -11.84
C LYS A 37 -9.09 -13.08 -11.48
N THR A 38 -10.09 -12.36 -11.95
CA THR A 38 -10.41 -11.01 -11.44
C THR A 38 -11.83 -11.05 -10.91
N ASP A 39 -12.05 -10.60 -9.68
CA ASP A 39 -13.39 -10.56 -9.10
C ASP A 39 -14.15 -9.28 -9.45
N ALA A 40 -15.43 -9.20 -9.02
CA ALA A 40 -16.32 -8.10 -9.36
C ALA A 40 -15.90 -6.73 -8.82
N ILE A 41 -15.06 -6.68 -7.76
CA ILE A 41 -14.56 -5.42 -7.21
C ILE A 41 -13.15 -5.08 -7.72
N GLY A 42 -12.51 -5.99 -8.48
CA GLY A 42 -11.26 -5.73 -9.16
C GLY A 42 -10.01 -6.34 -8.55
N ASN A 43 -10.11 -7.22 -7.54
CA ASN A 43 -8.96 -8.00 -7.07
C ASN A 43 -8.45 -8.91 -8.19
N ILE A 44 -7.12 -9.04 -8.30
CA ILE A 44 -6.48 -10.04 -9.16
C ILE A 44 -5.99 -11.19 -8.28
N MET A 45 -6.32 -12.41 -8.65
CA MET A 45 -5.87 -13.63 -7.99
C MET A 45 -5.14 -14.49 -9.02
N VAL A 46 -3.86 -14.73 -8.82
CA VAL A 46 -2.98 -15.48 -9.71
C VAL A 46 -2.53 -16.74 -9.01
N PHE A 47 -2.84 -17.88 -9.59
CA PHE A 47 -2.38 -19.18 -9.11
C PHE A 47 -1.07 -19.57 -9.79
N ARG A 48 -0.14 -20.04 -8.99
CA ARG A 48 1.10 -20.70 -9.43
C ARG A 48 1.14 -22.09 -8.81
N LYS A 49 1.25 -23.10 -9.68
CA LYS A 49 1.42 -24.49 -9.26
C LYS A 49 2.84 -24.67 -8.70
N GLY A 50 2.91 -25.22 -7.50
CA GLY A 50 4.16 -25.58 -6.84
C GLY A 50 4.52 -27.04 -7.00
N LYS A 51 5.59 -27.44 -6.32
CA LYS A 51 6.00 -28.85 -6.25
C LYS A 51 5.08 -29.68 -5.37
N LYS A 52 4.41 -29.05 -4.40
CA LYS A 52 3.57 -29.67 -3.39
C LYS A 52 2.28 -28.87 -3.19
N ALA A 53 1.15 -29.57 -3.09
CA ALA A 53 -0.13 -28.99 -2.68
C ALA A 53 -0.34 -29.18 -1.17
N LEU A 54 -0.84 -28.15 -0.49
CA LEU A 54 -1.33 -28.26 0.88
C LEU A 54 -2.85 -28.50 0.87
N GLU A 55 -3.40 -28.97 1.99
CA GLU A 55 -4.83 -29.27 2.13
C GLU A 55 -5.72 -28.05 1.83
N ARG A 56 -5.29 -26.86 2.28
CA ARG A 56 -5.95 -25.58 2.01
C ARG A 56 -4.97 -24.63 1.31
N PRO A 57 -5.47 -23.74 0.44
CA PRO A 57 -4.62 -22.81 -0.30
C PRO A 57 -3.71 -21.95 0.57
N VAL A 58 -2.53 -21.62 0.05
CA VAL A 58 -1.66 -20.58 0.58
C VAL A 58 -1.85 -19.32 -0.25
N VAL A 59 -2.00 -18.19 0.42
CA VAL A 59 -2.18 -16.87 -0.20
C VAL A 59 -1.07 -15.93 0.24
N LEU A 60 -0.42 -15.28 -0.73
CA LEU A 60 0.33 -14.06 -0.51
C LEU A 60 -0.43 -12.90 -1.11
N CYS A 61 -0.60 -11.81 -0.38
CA CYS A 61 -1.34 -10.65 -0.91
C CYS A 61 -0.67 -9.31 -0.61
N ALA A 62 -0.99 -8.33 -1.44
CA ALA A 62 -0.59 -6.92 -1.36
C ALA A 62 -1.69 -6.07 -1.98
N HIS A 63 -1.88 -4.82 -1.54
CA HIS A 63 -2.91 -3.99 -2.13
C HIS A 63 -2.40 -3.10 -3.26
N MET A 64 -3.26 -2.92 -4.28
CA MET A 64 -2.95 -2.10 -5.45
C MET A 64 -3.27 -0.63 -5.25
N ASP A 65 -4.19 -0.32 -4.34
CA ASP A 65 -4.67 1.05 -4.18
C ASP A 65 -3.70 1.95 -3.41
N GLU A 66 -3.96 3.23 -3.48
CA GLU A 66 -3.24 4.29 -2.77
C GLU A 66 -4.22 5.33 -2.26
N VAL A 67 -3.81 6.13 -1.28
CA VAL A 67 -4.56 7.31 -0.84
C VAL A 67 -4.63 8.38 -1.94
N GLY A 68 -5.76 9.08 -2.02
CA GLY A 68 -5.97 10.11 -3.04
C GLY A 68 -7.05 11.11 -2.67
N VAL A 69 -7.63 11.73 -3.69
CA VAL A 69 -8.73 12.69 -3.54
C VAL A 69 -9.87 12.38 -4.52
N ILE A 70 -11.09 12.82 -4.20
CA ILE A 70 -12.26 12.73 -5.08
C ILE A 70 -12.97 14.08 -5.13
N ILE A 71 -13.36 14.55 -6.32
CA ILE A 71 -14.04 15.83 -6.51
C ILE A 71 -15.47 15.72 -5.98
N LYS A 72 -15.85 16.62 -5.05
CA LYS A 72 -17.18 16.64 -4.43
C LYS A 72 -18.03 17.84 -4.86
N LYS A 73 -17.41 18.95 -5.26
CA LYS A 73 -18.08 20.16 -5.71
C LYS A 73 -17.12 21.01 -6.53
N ILE A 74 -17.64 21.65 -7.57
CA ILE A 74 -16.95 22.70 -8.32
C ILE A 74 -17.61 24.02 -7.94
N THR A 75 -16.81 25.01 -7.52
CA THR A 75 -17.27 26.32 -7.07
C THR A 75 -17.46 27.27 -8.26
N ASP A 76 -18.20 28.36 -8.09
CA ASP A 76 -18.50 29.29 -9.17
C ASP A 76 -17.24 29.98 -9.74
N ASP A 77 -16.21 30.11 -8.94
CA ASP A 77 -14.88 30.62 -9.29
C ASP A 77 -13.92 29.54 -9.84
N GLY A 78 -14.40 28.32 -10.10
CA GLY A 78 -13.66 27.24 -10.73
C GLY A 78 -12.78 26.41 -9.80
N MET A 79 -12.80 26.65 -8.47
CA MET A 79 -12.07 25.85 -7.51
C MET A 79 -12.79 24.51 -7.24
N LEU A 80 -12.03 23.45 -6.95
CA LEU A 80 -12.59 22.14 -6.62
C LEU A 80 -12.62 21.94 -5.10
N LYS A 81 -13.77 21.57 -4.56
CA LYS A 81 -13.87 20.99 -3.22
C LYS A 81 -13.83 19.48 -3.34
N PHE A 82 -13.07 18.83 -2.46
CA PHE A 82 -12.77 17.42 -2.54
C PHE A 82 -12.96 16.69 -1.21
N GLY A 83 -12.93 15.39 -1.26
CA GLY A 83 -12.76 14.50 -0.11
C GLY A 83 -11.46 13.72 -0.27
N PHE A 84 -10.86 13.30 0.83
CA PHE A 84 -9.81 12.31 0.76
C PHE A 84 -10.40 10.92 0.49
N VAL A 85 -9.67 10.14 -0.26
CA VAL A 85 -9.85 8.71 -0.44
C VAL A 85 -8.72 8.07 0.36
N GLY A 86 -9.08 7.34 1.43
CA GLY A 86 -8.11 6.87 2.42
C GLY A 86 -7.78 7.86 3.54
N GLY A 87 -6.88 7.45 4.41
CA GLY A 87 -6.50 8.17 5.63
C GLY A 87 -5.37 9.18 5.40
N VAL A 88 -5.69 10.43 5.03
CA VAL A 88 -4.69 11.48 4.76
C VAL A 88 -4.78 12.61 5.79
N ASP A 89 -3.63 13.01 6.34
CA ASP A 89 -3.55 14.19 7.19
C ASP A 89 -3.59 15.49 6.35
N PRO A 90 -4.56 16.38 6.56
CA PRO A 90 -4.69 17.62 5.80
C PRO A 90 -3.46 18.53 5.84
N ARG A 91 -2.60 18.40 6.86
CA ARG A 91 -1.40 19.25 7.01
C ARG A 91 -0.34 18.96 5.95
N VAL A 92 -0.21 17.71 5.53
CA VAL A 92 0.89 17.27 4.63
C VAL A 92 0.60 17.55 3.16
N VAL A 93 -0.64 17.94 2.82
CA VAL A 93 -1.07 18.11 1.42
C VAL A 93 -1.15 19.56 0.96
N ILE A 94 -1.07 20.55 1.88
CA ILE A 94 -1.16 21.98 1.53
C ILE A 94 0.01 22.36 0.63
N GLY A 95 -0.29 23.00 -0.51
CA GLY A 95 0.71 23.38 -1.51
C GLY A 95 1.23 22.22 -2.35
N ARG A 96 0.66 21.01 -2.23
CA ARG A 96 1.09 19.84 -3.01
C ARG A 96 0.34 19.74 -4.32
N PRO A 97 1.03 19.35 -5.41
CA PRO A 97 0.39 19.08 -6.69
C PRO A 97 -0.46 17.82 -6.63
N VAL A 98 -1.55 17.85 -7.37
CA VAL A 98 -2.45 16.71 -7.61
C VAL A 98 -2.76 16.61 -9.10
N ARG A 99 -3.18 15.44 -9.56
CA ARG A 99 -3.46 15.20 -10.97
C ARG A 99 -4.76 14.39 -11.12
N PHE A 100 -5.65 14.85 -12.00
CA PHE A 100 -6.88 14.17 -12.45
C PHE A 100 -6.70 13.81 -13.93
N GLY A 101 -6.30 12.57 -14.22
CA GLY A 101 -5.85 12.23 -15.57
C GLY A 101 -4.70 13.15 -16.02
N ASP A 102 -4.91 13.94 -17.07
CA ASP A 102 -3.95 14.91 -17.60
C ASP A 102 -4.10 16.32 -16.99
N VAL A 103 -5.15 16.54 -16.18
CA VAL A 103 -5.40 17.85 -15.56
C VAL A 103 -4.61 17.97 -14.27
N GLN A 104 -3.69 18.92 -14.23
CA GLN A 104 -2.90 19.23 -13.03
C GLN A 104 -3.60 20.27 -12.15
N GLY A 105 -3.39 20.17 -10.85
CA GLY A 105 -3.88 21.11 -9.86
C GLY A 105 -2.99 21.21 -8.65
N VAL A 106 -3.27 22.18 -7.79
CA VAL A 106 -2.54 22.40 -6.53
C VAL A 106 -3.54 22.52 -5.39
N ILE A 107 -3.26 21.83 -4.28
CA ILE A 107 -4.07 21.96 -3.06
C ILE A 107 -3.76 23.27 -2.37
N GLY A 108 -4.76 24.14 -2.24
CA GLY A 108 -4.69 25.44 -1.61
C GLY A 108 -5.47 25.52 -0.31
N ILE A 109 -5.12 26.54 0.47
CA ILE A 109 -5.82 26.95 1.70
C ILE A 109 -5.91 28.46 1.75
N LYS A 110 -6.85 28.99 2.54
CA LYS A 110 -7.01 30.44 2.81
C LYS A 110 -5.67 31.08 3.18
N ALA A 111 -5.32 32.15 2.48
CA ALA A 111 -4.06 32.85 2.68
C ALA A 111 -3.90 33.37 4.13
N VAL A 112 -2.68 33.33 4.67
CA VAL A 112 -2.39 33.58 6.08
C VAL A 112 -2.85 34.98 6.54
N HIS A 113 -2.72 36.01 5.69
CA HIS A 113 -3.14 37.38 6.01
C HIS A 113 -4.67 37.56 6.09
N LEU A 114 -5.44 36.61 5.58
CA LEU A 114 -6.90 36.58 5.69
C LEU A 114 -7.39 35.72 6.87
N THR A 115 -6.47 35.07 7.60
CA THR A 115 -6.83 34.20 8.74
C THR A 115 -6.80 34.96 10.05
N THR A 116 -7.70 34.59 10.96
CA THR A 116 -7.66 35.07 12.36
C THR A 116 -6.58 34.32 13.15
N ALA A 117 -6.22 34.87 14.33
CA ALA A 117 -5.29 34.20 15.24
C ALA A 117 -5.82 32.82 15.72
N ALA A 118 -7.12 32.70 15.86
CA ALA A 118 -7.77 31.42 16.24
C ALA A 118 -7.66 30.38 15.12
N GLU A 119 -7.95 30.74 13.86
CA GLU A 119 -7.82 29.87 12.70
C GLU A 119 -6.38 29.34 12.56
N ARG A 120 -5.36 30.17 12.77
CA ARG A 120 -3.95 29.77 12.70
C ARG A 120 -3.50 28.79 13.78
N ARG A 121 -4.24 28.71 14.89
CA ARG A 121 -3.97 27.75 15.99
C ARG A 121 -4.70 26.45 15.84
N THR A 122 -5.65 26.34 14.91
CA THR A 122 -6.42 25.12 14.67
C THR A 122 -5.85 24.33 13.50
N MET A 123 -5.95 23.01 13.60
CA MET A 123 -5.62 22.11 12.50
C MET A 123 -6.55 22.36 11.31
N PRO A 124 -6.03 22.52 10.08
CA PRO A 124 -6.87 22.63 8.90
C PRO A 124 -7.73 21.36 8.73
N LYS A 125 -8.98 21.54 8.33
CA LYS A 125 -9.88 20.45 7.98
C LYS A 125 -10.01 20.37 6.46
N THR A 126 -10.36 19.21 5.91
CA THR A 126 -10.54 19.04 4.46
C THR A 126 -11.49 20.08 3.85
N LYS A 127 -12.54 20.49 4.57
CA LYS A 127 -13.48 21.52 4.12
C LYS A 127 -12.84 22.90 3.91
N ASP A 128 -11.71 23.19 4.57
CA ASP A 128 -10.99 24.46 4.50
C ASP A 128 -10.03 24.50 3.30
N LEU A 129 -9.80 23.34 2.66
CA LEU A 129 -8.94 23.18 1.51
C LEU A 129 -9.75 23.25 0.19
N TYR A 130 -9.05 23.53 -0.88
CA TYR A 130 -9.55 23.48 -2.25
C TYR A 130 -8.43 23.05 -3.19
N ILE A 131 -8.79 22.64 -4.41
CA ILE A 131 -7.82 22.37 -5.47
C ILE A 131 -8.05 23.40 -6.57
N ASP A 132 -6.96 24.05 -6.95
CA ASP A 132 -6.88 24.99 -8.05
C ASP A 132 -6.31 24.28 -9.27
N ILE A 133 -7.11 24.21 -10.36
CA ILE A 133 -6.72 23.65 -11.66
C ILE A 133 -6.53 24.73 -12.73
N GLY A 134 -6.42 26.01 -12.34
CA GLY A 134 -6.26 27.13 -13.24
C GLY A 134 -7.52 27.48 -14.04
N ALA A 135 -8.70 27.07 -13.57
CA ALA A 135 -9.98 27.41 -14.22
C ALA A 135 -10.50 28.76 -13.69
N ALA A 136 -10.93 29.66 -14.59
CA ALA A 136 -11.42 31.00 -14.24
C ALA A 136 -12.92 31.02 -13.87
N SER A 137 -13.64 29.92 -14.05
CA SER A 137 -15.07 29.79 -13.76
C SER A 137 -15.46 28.32 -13.58
N LYS A 138 -16.65 28.10 -13.04
CA LYS A 138 -17.23 26.77 -12.91
C LYS A 138 -17.31 26.04 -14.25
N ALA A 139 -17.81 26.69 -15.30
CA ALA A 139 -17.91 26.12 -16.63
C ALA A 139 -16.54 25.68 -17.18
N ALA A 140 -15.53 26.55 -17.04
CA ALA A 140 -14.16 26.23 -17.46
C ALA A 140 -13.52 25.08 -16.67
N ALA A 141 -13.96 24.83 -15.44
CA ALA A 141 -13.54 23.69 -14.66
C ALA A 141 -14.31 22.42 -15.09
N GLU A 142 -15.63 22.52 -15.31
CA GLU A 142 -16.48 21.43 -15.77
C GLU A 142 -16.12 20.93 -17.18
N ASP A 143 -15.49 21.75 -18.00
CA ASP A 143 -14.92 21.34 -19.30
C ASP A 143 -13.69 20.40 -19.14
N LYS A 144 -13.06 20.36 -17.96
CA LYS A 144 -11.82 19.62 -17.69
C LYS A 144 -12.01 18.44 -16.75
N VAL A 145 -12.89 18.57 -15.77
CA VAL A 145 -13.11 17.58 -14.70
C VAL A 145 -14.58 17.50 -14.32
N SER A 146 -14.96 16.37 -13.75
CA SER A 146 -16.33 16.09 -13.32
C SER A 146 -16.42 15.78 -11.83
N LEU A 147 -17.64 15.89 -11.26
CA LEU A 147 -17.90 15.40 -9.92
C LEU A 147 -17.68 13.88 -9.87
N GLY A 148 -16.98 13.42 -8.85
CA GLY A 148 -16.63 12.01 -8.70
C GLY A 148 -15.29 11.63 -9.36
N ASP A 149 -14.63 12.52 -10.09
CA ASP A 149 -13.30 12.24 -10.62
C ASP A 149 -12.30 12.04 -9.50
N TYR A 150 -11.47 11.01 -9.66
CA TYR A 150 -10.39 10.68 -8.76
C TYR A 150 -9.10 11.40 -9.12
N GLY A 151 -8.41 11.89 -8.11
CA GLY A 151 -7.09 12.52 -8.26
C GLY A 151 -6.05 11.85 -7.38
N VAL A 152 -4.83 11.82 -7.88
CA VAL A 152 -3.65 11.31 -7.16
C VAL A 152 -2.70 12.45 -6.84
N PHE A 153 -1.90 12.30 -5.79
CA PHE A 153 -0.80 13.21 -5.53
C PHE A 153 0.24 13.08 -6.65
N ASP A 154 0.61 14.20 -7.25
CA ASP A 154 1.62 14.22 -8.31
C ASP A 154 3.02 14.35 -7.69
N SER A 155 3.70 13.22 -7.56
CA SER A 155 4.98 13.10 -6.87
C SER A 155 5.93 12.21 -7.67
N ALA A 156 7.00 12.81 -8.18
CA ALA A 156 8.03 12.07 -8.90
C ALA A 156 8.72 11.05 -7.99
N VAL A 157 9.05 9.90 -8.57
CA VAL A 157 9.92 8.91 -7.94
C VAL A 157 11.37 9.40 -8.00
N VAL A 158 12.04 9.45 -6.87
CA VAL A 158 13.42 9.95 -6.76
C VAL A 158 14.23 9.06 -5.84
N GLU A 159 15.38 8.60 -6.33
CA GLU A 159 16.42 8.05 -5.48
C GLU A 159 17.25 9.20 -4.89
N PHE A 160 17.56 9.14 -3.62
CA PHE A 160 18.33 10.19 -2.95
C PHE A 160 19.08 9.65 -1.73
N GLY A 161 20.06 10.43 -1.31
CA GLY A 161 20.91 10.03 -0.20
C GLY A 161 21.57 8.67 -0.44
N ASP A 162 21.68 7.88 0.60
CA ASP A 162 22.30 6.57 0.57
C ASP A 162 21.25 5.48 0.53
N GLY A 163 20.85 5.07 -0.68
CA GLY A 163 19.90 3.98 -0.94
C GLY A 163 18.46 4.25 -0.51
N LEU A 164 18.04 5.52 -0.42
CA LEU A 164 16.66 5.90 -0.13
C LEU A 164 15.88 6.19 -1.41
N ILE A 165 14.60 5.88 -1.38
CA ILE A 165 13.63 6.14 -2.44
C ILE A 165 12.51 7.01 -1.87
N LYS A 166 12.23 8.13 -2.54
CA LYS A 166 11.06 8.97 -2.32
C LYS A 166 10.04 8.69 -3.42
N ALA A 167 8.83 8.32 -3.05
CA ALA A 167 7.71 8.17 -3.99
C ALA A 167 6.37 8.37 -3.27
N LYS A 168 5.27 8.56 -4.03
CA LYS A 168 3.94 8.27 -3.53
C LYS A 168 3.72 6.75 -3.49
N ALA A 169 2.72 6.29 -2.77
CA ALA A 169 2.21 4.91 -2.84
C ALA A 169 3.28 3.80 -2.64
N ILE A 170 4.38 4.06 -1.91
CA ILE A 170 5.29 2.95 -1.53
C ILE A 170 4.51 1.89 -0.77
N ASP A 171 3.59 2.30 0.05
CA ASP A 171 2.47 1.56 0.60
C ASP A 171 1.32 1.54 -0.42
N ASP A 172 0.97 0.39 -1.08
CA ASP A 172 1.69 -0.87 -0.94
C ASP A 172 2.22 -1.37 -2.31
N ARG A 173 2.79 -0.45 -3.08
CA ARG A 173 3.44 -0.84 -4.34
C ARG A 173 4.71 -1.66 -4.11
N VAL A 174 5.26 -1.62 -2.89
CA VAL A 174 6.37 -2.48 -2.48
C VAL A 174 5.93 -3.95 -2.40
N GLY A 175 4.81 -4.24 -1.78
CA GLY A 175 4.23 -5.58 -1.74
C GLY A 175 3.82 -6.07 -3.13
N CYS A 176 3.16 -5.22 -3.92
CA CYS A 176 2.84 -5.54 -5.31
C CYS A 176 4.08 -5.91 -6.13
N ALA A 177 5.18 -5.15 -6.02
CA ALA A 177 6.42 -5.44 -6.71
C ALA A 177 7.07 -6.74 -6.24
N ALA A 178 6.99 -7.04 -4.95
CA ALA A 178 7.46 -8.31 -4.39
C ALA A 178 6.65 -9.50 -4.91
N LEU A 179 5.31 -9.39 -4.94
CA LEU A 179 4.44 -10.44 -5.52
C LEU A 179 4.76 -10.69 -6.99
N LEU A 180 4.94 -9.62 -7.79
CA LEU A 180 5.31 -9.76 -9.21
C LEU A 180 6.61 -10.55 -9.37
N LYS A 181 7.60 -10.33 -8.49
CA LYS A 181 8.86 -11.09 -8.53
C LYS A 181 8.71 -12.53 -8.06
N LEU A 182 7.89 -12.79 -7.06
CA LEU A 182 7.62 -14.16 -6.58
C LEU A 182 6.85 -14.99 -7.61
N ILE A 183 6.00 -14.37 -8.41
CA ILE A 183 5.26 -15.05 -9.48
C ILE A 183 6.20 -15.54 -10.62
N GLU A 184 7.31 -14.85 -10.85
CA GLU A 184 8.34 -15.25 -11.82
C GLU A 184 9.11 -16.52 -11.35
N ASP A 185 9.15 -16.78 -10.04
CA ASP A 185 9.83 -17.95 -9.46
C ASP A 185 8.94 -19.21 -9.60
N ASP A 186 9.55 -20.38 -9.49
CA ASP A 186 8.83 -21.64 -9.33
C ASP A 186 8.56 -21.88 -7.84
N PRO A 187 7.32 -21.70 -7.35
CA PRO A 187 7.05 -21.78 -5.93
C PRO A 187 7.20 -23.24 -5.42
N PRO A 188 7.69 -23.44 -4.17
CA PRO A 188 7.79 -24.77 -3.60
C PRO A 188 6.44 -25.42 -3.28
N ILE A 189 5.41 -24.62 -3.10
CA ILE A 189 4.04 -25.05 -2.80
C ILE A 189 3.04 -24.31 -3.70
N ASP A 190 1.89 -24.94 -3.94
CA ASP A 190 0.76 -24.31 -4.63
C ASP A 190 0.38 -23.00 -3.94
N THR A 191 0.49 -21.89 -4.67
CA THR A 191 0.36 -20.56 -4.09
C THR A 191 -0.55 -19.64 -4.93
N TRP A 192 -1.46 -18.96 -4.26
CA TRP A 192 -2.21 -17.85 -4.81
C TRP A 192 -1.52 -16.53 -4.46
N PHE A 193 -1.20 -15.75 -5.47
CA PHE A 193 -0.69 -14.37 -5.35
C PHE A 193 -1.84 -13.42 -5.65
N CYS A 194 -2.21 -12.60 -4.68
CA CYS A 194 -3.42 -11.79 -4.74
C CYS A 194 -3.09 -10.31 -4.65
N PHE A 195 -3.53 -9.55 -5.65
CA PHE A 195 -3.44 -8.10 -5.64
C PHE A 195 -4.82 -7.55 -5.29
N THR A 196 -4.95 -7.01 -4.09
CA THR A 196 -6.22 -6.53 -3.54
C THR A 196 -6.49 -5.09 -3.89
N VAL A 197 -7.74 -4.65 -3.76
CA VAL A 197 -8.21 -3.30 -4.00
C VAL A 197 -8.88 -2.72 -2.76
N GLN A 198 -8.93 -1.38 -2.66
CA GLN A 198 -9.69 -0.67 -1.63
C GLN A 198 -9.28 -1.04 -0.19
N GLU A 199 -7.98 -1.29 0.03
CA GLU A 199 -7.42 -1.50 1.36
C GLU A 199 -7.56 -0.23 2.20
N GLU A 200 -7.12 0.91 1.66
CA GLU A 200 -7.03 2.24 2.28
C GLU A 200 -8.38 2.82 2.73
N VAL A 201 -9.48 2.25 2.25
CA VAL A 201 -10.86 2.64 2.60
C VAL A 201 -11.59 1.56 3.39
N GLY A 202 -10.87 0.61 3.98
CA GLY A 202 -11.40 -0.36 4.94
C GLY A 202 -11.24 -1.83 4.58
N LEU A 203 -10.13 -2.23 3.95
CA LEU A 203 -9.71 -3.61 3.72
C LEU A 203 -10.75 -4.40 2.90
N ARG A 204 -11.35 -3.76 1.87
CA ARG A 204 -12.55 -4.27 1.22
C ARG A 204 -12.25 -5.44 0.30
N GLY A 205 -11.18 -5.31 -0.50
CA GLY A 205 -10.75 -6.34 -1.45
C GLY A 205 -10.37 -7.64 -0.77
N ALA A 206 -9.63 -7.55 0.33
CA ALA A 206 -9.19 -8.70 1.11
C ALA A 206 -10.34 -9.58 1.61
N ALA A 207 -11.46 -8.97 1.98
CA ALA A 207 -12.64 -9.70 2.44
C ALA A 207 -13.24 -10.59 1.34
N SER A 208 -13.35 -10.06 0.11
CA SER A 208 -13.86 -10.79 -1.06
C SER A 208 -12.91 -11.91 -1.47
N MET A 209 -11.63 -11.59 -1.59
CA MET A 209 -10.58 -12.51 -1.97
C MET A 209 -10.49 -13.70 -1.00
N ALA A 210 -10.40 -13.43 0.31
CA ALA A 210 -10.28 -14.47 1.32
C ALA A 210 -11.53 -15.36 1.40
N TYR A 211 -12.72 -14.79 1.16
CA TYR A 211 -13.94 -15.58 1.08
C TYR A 211 -13.93 -16.52 -0.13
N ALA A 212 -13.47 -16.03 -1.29
CA ALA A 212 -13.45 -16.80 -2.53
C ALA A 212 -12.44 -17.96 -2.50
N LEU A 213 -11.23 -17.72 -1.97
CA LEU A 213 -10.14 -18.70 -1.98
C LEU A 213 -10.13 -19.64 -0.77
N ASP A 214 -10.74 -19.26 0.36
CA ASP A 214 -10.74 -20.03 1.62
C ASP A 214 -9.35 -20.53 2.06
N PRO A 215 -8.35 -19.61 2.20
CA PRO A 215 -6.98 -20.04 2.45
C PRO A 215 -6.80 -20.64 3.85
N GLY A 216 -5.86 -21.59 3.99
CA GLY A 216 -5.37 -22.08 5.28
C GLY A 216 -4.39 -21.12 5.93
N PHE A 217 -3.54 -20.53 5.09
CA PHE A 217 -2.53 -19.55 5.48
C PHE A 217 -2.56 -18.34 4.55
N ALA A 218 -2.32 -17.17 5.12
CA ALA A 218 -2.11 -15.97 4.30
C ALA A 218 -0.94 -15.14 4.86
N MET A 219 -0.09 -14.66 3.96
CA MET A 219 0.93 -13.67 4.25
C MET A 219 0.60 -12.37 3.54
N VAL A 220 0.55 -11.28 4.30
CA VAL A 220 0.34 -9.94 3.76
C VAL A 220 1.69 -9.26 3.60
N LEU A 221 1.99 -8.81 2.38
CA LEU A 221 3.13 -7.96 2.10
C LEU A 221 2.65 -6.51 2.14
N GLU A 222 3.44 -5.58 2.72
CA GLU A 222 2.90 -4.28 3.07
C GLU A 222 3.97 -3.18 3.18
N GLY A 223 3.55 -1.91 3.13
CA GLY A 223 4.29 -0.78 3.69
C GLY A 223 3.85 -0.51 5.13
N THR A 224 4.74 -0.09 6.03
CA THR A 224 4.36 0.19 7.40
C THR A 224 5.02 1.44 7.98
N THR A 225 4.30 2.13 8.86
CA THR A 225 4.74 3.40 9.47
C THR A 225 6.09 3.26 10.16
N ALA A 226 7.09 4.00 9.69
CA ALA A 226 8.32 4.31 10.40
C ALA A 226 8.28 5.75 10.90
N ALA A 227 8.40 5.94 12.22
CA ALA A 227 8.43 7.24 12.86
C ALA A 227 9.83 7.54 13.45
N ASP A 228 10.88 7.03 12.83
CA ASP A 228 12.29 7.18 13.22
C ASP A 228 12.87 8.55 12.81
N LEU A 229 12.16 9.61 13.19
CA LEU A 229 12.52 10.99 12.92
C LEU A 229 13.43 11.55 14.02
N ALA A 230 14.00 12.73 13.76
CA ALA A 230 14.75 13.47 14.78
C ALA A 230 13.90 13.64 16.06
N GLU A 231 14.54 13.49 17.21
CA GLU A 231 13.91 13.64 18.54
C GLU A 231 12.89 12.54 18.92
N VAL A 232 12.71 11.50 18.07
CA VAL A 232 11.87 10.35 18.40
C VAL A 232 12.74 9.23 18.98
N GLU A 233 12.54 8.95 20.28
CA GLU A 233 13.33 7.98 21.02
C GLU A 233 12.57 6.68 21.31
N GLY A 234 13.34 5.60 21.43
CA GLY A 234 12.87 4.29 21.90
C GLY A 234 11.72 3.74 21.07
N GLY A 235 10.76 3.12 21.74
CA GLY A 235 9.60 2.48 21.11
C GLY A 235 8.61 3.42 20.40
N LYS A 236 8.80 4.75 20.49
CA LYS A 236 7.94 5.70 19.76
C LYS A 236 8.19 5.68 18.24
N ALA A 237 9.35 5.20 17.81
CA ALA A 237 9.72 5.12 16.41
C ALA A 237 8.88 4.08 15.62
N VAL A 238 8.13 3.22 16.27
CA VAL A 238 7.37 2.10 15.70
C VAL A 238 8.30 1.06 15.06
N CYS A 239 8.96 1.44 13.98
CA CYS A 239 10.07 0.73 13.32
C CYS A 239 11.01 1.76 12.69
N ARG A 240 12.09 1.31 12.08
CA ARG A 240 13.15 2.17 11.53
C ARG A 240 13.45 1.85 10.09
N VAL A 241 13.56 2.87 9.25
CA VAL A 241 14.12 2.75 7.89
C VAL A 241 15.59 2.32 8.00
N ARG A 242 16.03 1.42 7.13
CA ARG A 242 17.30 0.69 7.17
C ARG A 242 17.39 -0.33 8.32
N GLY A 243 16.26 -0.68 8.92
CA GLY A 243 16.14 -1.70 9.95
C GLY A 243 15.92 -3.12 9.44
N GLY A 244 15.69 -3.27 8.14
CA GLY A 244 15.27 -4.53 7.53
C GLY A 244 13.74 -4.67 7.48
N VAL A 245 13.27 -5.82 7.01
CA VAL A 245 11.84 -6.12 6.94
C VAL A 245 11.20 -6.08 8.32
N VAL A 246 9.99 -5.56 8.41
CA VAL A 246 9.21 -5.50 9.65
C VAL A 246 8.28 -6.70 9.72
N LEU A 247 8.44 -7.52 10.76
CA LEU A 247 7.61 -8.67 11.07
C LEU A 247 6.71 -8.31 12.28
N PRO A 248 5.43 -7.94 12.07
CA PRO A 248 4.56 -7.58 13.17
C PRO A 248 3.98 -8.84 13.84
N PHE A 249 3.84 -8.81 15.16
CA PHE A 249 3.06 -9.81 15.92
C PHE A 249 1.66 -9.30 16.27
N MET A 250 1.41 -8.00 16.13
CA MET A 250 0.10 -7.37 16.35
C MET A 250 0.03 -6.01 15.65
N ASP A 251 -1.15 -5.65 15.14
CA ASP A 251 -1.53 -4.30 14.71
C ASP A 251 -2.92 -3.92 15.23
N GLY A 252 -3.51 -2.83 14.76
CA GLY A 252 -4.83 -2.35 15.22
C GLY A 252 -6.00 -3.22 14.80
N ALA A 253 -5.83 -4.10 13.81
CA ALA A 253 -6.88 -4.94 13.25
C ALA A 253 -6.64 -6.44 13.46
N THR A 254 -5.39 -6.85 13.78
CA THR A 254 -4.93 -8.23 13.73
C THR A 254 -4.03 -8.60 14.92
N ILE A 255 -4.24 -9.77 15.49
CA ILE A 255 -3.22 -10.50 16.24
C ILE A 255 -2.74 -11.61 15.31
N TYR A 256 -1.48 -11.55 14.92
CA TYR A 256 -0.89 -12.50 13.98
C TYR A 256 -0.66 -13.88 14.61
N ASP A 257 -0.65 -14.91 13.80
CA ASP A 257 -0.43 -16.29 14.26
C ASP A 257 1.01 -16.45 14.76
N ALA A 258 1.15 -16.94 15.99
CA ALA A 258 2.45 -17.02 16.66
C ALA A 258 3.40 -18.03 15.99
N GLU A 259 2.89 -19.16 15.51
CA GLU A 259 3.72 -20.18 14.83
C GLU A 259 4.21 -19.69 13.47
N LEU A 260 3.33 -19.00 12.71
CA LEU A 260 3.74 -18.39 11.43
C LEU A 260 4.73 -17.24 11.63
N PHE A 261 4.57 -16.45 12.70
CA PHE A 261 5.53 -15.41 13.06
C PHE A 261 6.90 -16.03 13.35
N GLU A 262 6.96 -17.07 14.19
CA GLU A 262 8.20 -17.75 14.54
C GLU A 262 8.85 -18.45 13.33
N LEU A 263 8.03 -19.08 12.46
CA LEU A 263 8.51 -19.67 11.21
C LEU A 263 9.18 -18.62 10.34
N LEU A 264 8.50 -17.50 10.10
CA LEU A 264 9.03 -16.39 9.30
C LEU A 264 10.29 -15.76 9.91
N ARG A 265 10.30 -15.54 11.22
CA ARG A 265 11.45 -15.03 11.95
C ARG A 265 12.65 -15.96 11.81
N ASN A 266 12.44 -17.25 12.04
CA ASN A 266 13.50 -18.26 11.92
C ASN A 266 14.02 -18.38 10.48
N ALA A 267 13.12 -18.28 9.49
CA ALA A 267 13.50 -18.24 8.08
C ALA A 267 14.40 -17.04 7.75
N CYS A 268 14.10 -15.87 8.31
CA CYS A 268 14.93 -14.68 8.16
C CYS A 268 16.30 -14.86 8.84
N ASP A 269 16.33 -15.36 10.06
CA ASP A 269 17.58 -15.61 10.81
C ASP A 269 18.49 -16.61 10.08
N LYS A 270 17.94 -17.75 9.62
CA LYS A 270 18.65 -18.81 8.88
C LYS A 270 19.31 -18.29 7.61
N ARG A 271 18.69 -17.31 6.94
CA ARG A 271 19.16 -16.73 5.67
C ARG A 271 19.87 -15.38 5.81
N GLY A 272 20.08 -14.90 7.02
CA GLY A 272 20.72 -13.61 7.29
C GLY A 272 19.93 -12.40 6.79
N ILE A 273 18.61 -12.55 6.64
CA ILE A 273 17.71 -11.45 6.25
C ILE A 273 17.51 -10.55 7.47
N ARG A 274 17.91 -9.29 7.32
CA ARG A 274 17.74 -8.33 8.42
C ARG A 274 16.26 -8.04 8.65
N TRP A 275 15.83 -8.16 9.90
CA TRP A 275 14.45 -7.94 10.30
C TRP A 275 14.31 -7.15 11.60
N GLN A 276 13.15 -6.61 11.83
CA GLN A 276 12.74 -5.93 13.06
C GLN A 276 11.24 -6.17 13.31
N THR A 277 10.76 -5.81 14.49
CA THR A 277 9.32 -5.82 14.77
C THR A 277 8.80 -4.43 15.13
N LYS A 278 7.47 -4.25 15.14
CA LYS A 278 6.84 -3.01 15.59
C LYS A 278 6.95 -2.89 17.11
N THR A 279 7.35 -1.72 17.57
CA THR A 279 7.40 -1.39 19.02
C THR A 279 6.09 -0.79 19.52
N ARG A 280 5.12 -0.53 18.63
CA ARG A 280 3.77 -0.03 18.94
C ARG A 280 2.75 -0.64 18.00
N VAL A 281 1.56 -0.86 18.54
CA VAL A 281 0.38 -1.17 17.74
C VAL A 281 -0.02 0.07 16.98
N ALA A 282 0.07 0.03 15.66
CA ALA A 282 -0.28 1.13 14.77
C ALA A 282 -0.75 0.60 13.42
N GLY A 283 -1.77 1.24 12.84
CA GLY A 283 -2.37 0.86 11.55
C GLY A 283 -3.14 -0.46 11.60
N GLY A 284 -3.48 -0.94 10.45
CA GLY A 284 -4.04 -2.26 10.17
C GLY A 284 -3.64 -2.63 8.76
N THR A 285 -3.85 -3.86 8.35
CA THR A 285 -3.55 -4.39 7.01
C THR A 285 -4.68 -5.29 6.55
N ASP A 286 -4.64 -5.76 5.32
CA ASP A 286 -5.58 -6.74 4.77
C ASP A 286 -5.71 -8.01 5.63
N ALA A 287 -4.70 -8.35 6.45
CA ALA A 287 -4.76 -9.43 7.43
C ALA A 287 -5.97 -9.29 8.38
N GLY A 288 -6.36 -8.05 8.70
CA GLY A 288 -7.51 -7.74 9.56
C GLY A 288 -8.87 -8.23 9.02
N ARG A 289 -8.98 -8.45 7.72
CA ARG A 289 -10.16 -9.06 7.10
C ARG A 289 -9.94 -10.53 6.78
N ILE A 290 -8.74 -10.89 6.33
CA ILE A 290 -8.41 -12.26 5.95
C ILE A 290 -8.59 -13.21 7.14
N HIS A 291 -8.01 -12.91 8.31
CA HIS A 291 -8.03 -13.83 9.46
C HIS A 291 -9.43 -14.12 10.00
N LYS A 292 -10.42 -13.28 9.66
CA LYS A 292 -11.83 -13.46 10.08
C LYS A 292 -12.69 -14.13 8.99
N SER A 293 -12.11 -14.48 7.84
CA SER A 293 -12.88 -15.07 6.75
C SER A 293 -13.29 -16.49 7.11
N ARG A 294 -14.56 -16.82 6.81
CA ARG A 294 -15.16 -18.16 7.02
C ARG A 294 -14.88 -18.74 8.41
N ALA A 295 -14.17 -19.87 8.49
CA ALA A 295 -13.82 -20.54 9.75
C ALA A 295 -12.54 -19.99 10.40
N GLY A 296 -11.95 -18.95 9.82
CA GLY A 296 -10.70 -18.36 10.24
C GLY A 296 -9.51 -18.79 9.37
N VAL A 297 -8.56 -17.86 9.23
CA VAL A 297 -7.34 -18.03 8.44
C VAL A 297 -6.15 -17.66 9.31
N ARG A 298 -5.11 -18.49 9.32
CA ARG A 298 -3.84 -18.16 9.98
C ARG A 298 -3.09 -17.14 9.14
N VAL A 299 -2.63 -16.03 9.75
CA VAL A 299 -2.02 -14.91 9.03
C VAL A 299 -0.69 -14.49 9.64
N CYS A 300 0.23 -14.10 8.76
CA CYS A 300 1.44 -13.36 9.10
C CYS A 300 1.62 -12.18 8.13
N ALA A 301 2.59 -11.31 8.39
CA ALA A 301 2.90 -10.21 7.50
C ALA A 301 4.40 -9.90 7.46
N ALA A 302 4.84 -9.33 6.34
CA ALA A 302 6.17 -8.77 6.15
C ALA A 302 6.05 -7.40 5.49
N ALA A 303 6.57 -6.36 6.14
CA ALA A 303 6.37 -4.99 5.67
C ALA A 303 7.68 -4.21 5.52
N ALA A 304 7.72 -3.31 4.53
CA ALA A 304 8.80 -2.33 4.43
C ALA A 304 8.54 -1.16 5.41
N PRO A 305 9.53 -0.71 6.18
CA PRO A 305 9.40 0.50 6.98
C PRO A 305 9.36 1.73 6.08
N VAL A 306 8.29 2.53 6.18
CA VAL A 306 8.04 3.69 5.33
C VAL A 306 7.83 4.94 6.20
N ARG A 307 8.66 5.97 6.01
CA ARG A 307 8.42 7.30 6.60
C ARG A 307 7.39 8.06 5.80
N TYR A 308 6.62 8.92 6.49
CA TYR A 308 5.64 9.81 5.86
C TYR A 308 4.57 9.06 5.04
N ILE A 309 4.21 7.87 5.49
CA ILE A 309 3.14 7.06 4.88
C ILE A 309 1.83 7.85 4.77
N HIS A 310 0.96 7.54 3.82
CA HIS A 310 -0.27 8.27 3.52
C HIS A 310 -0.06 9.76 3.26
N SER A 311 1.05 10.10 2.62
CA SER A 311 1.38 11.46 2.21
C SER A 311 1.79 11.52 0.73
N PRO A 312 1.84 12.72 0.14
CA PRO A 312 2.29 12.86 -1.24
C PRO A 312 3.73 12.37 -1.51
N SER A 313 4.53 12.16 -0.45
CA SER A 313 5.95 11.80 -0.58
C SER A 313 6.39 10.93 0.59
N SER A 314 6.26 9.63 0.44
CA SER A 314 6.78 8.63 1.37
C SER A 314 8.26 8.33 1.09
N VAL A 315 8.97 7.78 2.09
CA VAL A 315 10.40 7.43 1.99
C VAL A 315 10.65 6.06 2.56
N ALA A 316 11.31 5.19 1.80
CA ALA A 316 11.79 3.88 2.23
C ALA A 316 13.24 3.64 1.80
N ALA A 317 13.92 2.68 2.39
CA ALA A 317 15.21 2.21 1.93
C ALA A 317 15.04 1.07 0.91
N ALA A 318 15.76 1.11 -0.20
CA ALA A 318 15.71 0.06 -1.21
C ALA A 318 16.03 -1.32 -0.62
N ALA A 319 17.01 -1.39 0.29
CA ALA A 319 17.38 -2.64 0.98
C ALA A 319 16.26 -3.21 1.85
N ASP A 320 15.47 -2.37 2.51
CA ASP A 320 14.33 -2.83 3.32
C ASP A 320 13.19 -3.35 2.41
N CYS A 321 12.99 -2.71 1.27
CA CYS A 321 12.02 -3.17 0.27
C CYS A 321 12.42 -4.54 -0.31
N GLU A 322 13.69 -4.74 -0.68
CA GLU A 322 14.21 -6.05 -1.12
C GLU A 322 14.13 -7.11 -0.01
N ALA A 323 14.23 -6.72 1.26
CA ALA A 323 14.09 -7.64 2.38
C ALA A 323 12.65 -8.18 2.52
N VAL A 324 11.61 -7.45 2.10
CA VAL A 324 10.23 -7.95 2.04
C VAL A 324 10.12 -9.11 1.07
N LEU A 325 10.65 -8.97 -0.16
CA LEU A 325 10.70 -10.05 -1.14
C LEU A 325 11.47 -11.27 -0.61
N SER A 326 12.64 -11.02 -0.02
CA SER A 326 13.48 -12.10 0.52
C SER A 326 12.80 -12.86 1.65
N ALA A 327 12.10 -12.15 2.55
CA ALA A 327 11.34 -12.77 3.65
C ALA A 327 10.15 -13.59 3.14
N ALA A 328 9.42 -13.09 2.14
CA ALA A 328 8.30 -13.82 1.55
C ALA A 328 8.75 -15.09 0.82
N ARG A 329 9.87 -15.01 0.10
CA ARG A 329 10.48 -16.20 -0.54
C ARG A 329 10.91 -17.24 0.50
N ALA A 330 11.61 -16.80 1.54
CA ALA A 330 12.03 -17.66 2.65
C ALA A 330 10.85 -18.34 3.36
N PHE A 331 9.74 -17.62 3.53
CA PHE A 331 8.51 -18.14 4.12
C PHE A 331 7.90 -19.28 3.27
N LEU A 332 7.82 -19.11 1.95
CA LEU A 332 7.30 -20.14 1.05
C LEU A 332 8.19 -21.40 1.05
N GLU A 333 9.51 -21.21 1.08
CA GLU A 333 10.47 -22.32 1.14
C GLU A 333 10.33 -23.11 2.45
N GLU A 334 10.21 -22.45 3.61
CA GLU A 334 10.00 -23.15 4.89
C GLU A 334 8.63 -23.85 4.98
N LEU A 335 7.57 -23.26 4.40
CA LEU A 335 6.26 -23.92 4.31
C LEU A 335 6.28 -25.15 3.38
N GLY A 336 7.07 -25.10 2.30
CA GLY A 336 7.25 -26.21 1.38
C GLY A 336 7.95 -27.42 2.03
N GLY A 337 8.72 -27.15 3.07
CA GLY A 337 9.64 -28.11 3.69
C GLY A 337 10.87 -28.31 2.82
N ASP A 338 12.02 -28.63 3.44
CA ASP A 338 13.19 -29.08 2.71
C ASP A 338 12.83 -30.44 2.05
N ASP A 339 13.05 -30.57 0.74
CA ASP A 339 13.11 -31.88 0.10
C ASP A 339 14.36 -32.56 0.68
N GLU A 340 14.23 -33.38 1.76
CA GLU A 340 15.24 -34.35 2.17
C GLU A 340 15.29 -35.53 1.21
#